data_c7aaf7a36fc7af157293bdc3c1109f11
#
_entry.id   c7aaf7a36fc7af157293bdc3c1109f11
#
_cell.length_a   1.000
_cell.length_b   1.000
_cell.length_c   1.000
_cell.angle_alpha   90.00
_cell.angle_beta   90.00
_cell.angle_gamma   90.00
#
_symmetry.space_group_name_H-M   'P 1'
#
loop_
_entity.id
_entity.type
_entity.pdbx_description
1 polymer ?
#
loop_
_entity_poly.entity_id
_entity_poly.type
_entity_poly.pdbx_seq_one_letter_code
_entity_poly.pdbx_strand_id
1 'polypeptide(L)'
;MVSNEDPGLIEWIHSIKPDIIIVYSMSHLLKKKIYSIPNFGSINFHPSWLPDYRGPNPNFWQTYNLELNPGVTIHHINEGEDTGDIITQQRYKIHLGTSLLKLKKKY
;
A
#
# COMPACT_ATOMS: atom_id res chain seq x y z
N MET A 1 -17.93 -8.23 -0.96
CA MET A 1 -16.46 -8.11 -1.03
C MET A 1 -15.82 -9.48 -0.90
N VAL A 2 -14.89 -9.79 -1.77
CA VAL A 2 -14.19 -11.07 -1.75
C VAL A 2 -13.12 -11.03 -0.66
N SER A 3 -13.09 -12.05 0.19
CA SER A 3 -12.12 -12.16 1.27
C SER A 3 -10.77 -12.67 0.75
N ASN A 4 -9.68 -12.27 1.42
CA ASN A 4 -8.33 -12.80 1.24
C ASN A 4 -8.25 -14.33 1.28
N GLU A 5 -9.20 -14.97 1.97
CA GLU A 5 -9.18 -16.40 2.20
C GLU A 5 -10.16 -17.14 1.30
N ASP A 6 -10.84 -16.43 0.40
CA ASP A 6 -11.81 -17.01 -0.51
C ASP A 6 -11.09 -17.93 -1.51
N PRO A 7 -11.42 -19.23 -1.53
CA PRO A 7 -10.81 -20.14 -2.49
C PRO A 7 -11.06 -19.73 -3.95
N GLY A 8 -12.21 -19.14 -4.24
CA GLY A 8 -12.52 -18.67 -5.56
C GLY A 8 -11.59 -17.56 -6.04
N LEU A 9 -11.19 -16.65 -5.13
CA LEU A 9 -10.22 -15.61 -5.45
C LEU A 9 -8.85 -16.22 -5.81
N ILE A 10 -8.40 -17.18 -5.02
CA ILE A 10 -7.11 -17.84 -5.24
C ILE A 10 -7.10 -18.56 -6.59
N GLU A 11 -8.16 -19.30 -6.87
CA GLU A 11 -8.30 -20.01 -8.16
C GLU A 11 -8.32 -19.02 -9.32
N TRP A 12 -9.04 -17.92 -9.19
CA TRP A 12 -9.11 -16.89 -10.22
C TRP A 12 -7.72 -16.29 -10.50
N ILE A 13 -6.97 -15.95 -9.45
CA ILE A 13 -5.63 -15.39 -9.61
C ILE A 13 -4.71 -16.39 -10.29
N HIS A 14 -4.76 -17.67 -9.89
CA HIS A 14 -3.98 -18.72 -10.56
C HIS A 14 -4.35 -18.85 -12.02
N SER A 15 -5.63 -18.70 -12.36
CA SER A 15 -6.11 -18.86 -13.74
C SER A 15 -5.62 -17.76 -14.67
N ILE A 16 -5.51 -16.51 -14.18
CA ILE A 16 -5.04 -15.39 -15.00
C ILE A 16 -3.52 -15.30 -15.06
N LYS A 17 -2.80 -15.97 -14.17
CA LYS A 17 -1.33 -16.04 -14.12
C LYS A 17 -0.67 -14.66 -14.16
N PRO A 18 -0.94 -13.77 -13.20
CA PRO A 18 -0.35 -12.44 -13.21
C PRO A 18 1.16 -12.51 -13.00
N ASP A 19 1.90 -11.60 -13.61
CA ASP A 19 3.33 -11.48 -13.38
C ASP A 19 3.63 -10.77 -12.05
N ILE A 20 2.75 -9.86 -11.65
CA ILE A 20 2.87 -9.09 -10.42
C ILE A 20 1.48 -8.71 -9.93
N ILE A 21 1.32 -8.58 -8.62
CA ILE A 21 0.12 -8.02 -8.01
C ILE A 21 0.47 -6.64 -7.45
N ILE A 22 -0.33 -5.65 -7.81
CA ILE A 22 -0.18 -4.29 -7.29
C ILE A 22 -1.37 -3.99 -6.39
N VAL A 23 -1.08 -3.59 -5.15
CA VAL A 23 -2.09 -3.29 -4.14
C VAL A 23 -2.07 -1.80 -3.82
N TYR A 24 -3.25 -1.22 -3.75
CA TYR A 24 -3.44 0.16 -3.30
C TYR A 24 -4.69 0.25 -2.43
N SER A 25 -4.52 0.81 -1.24
CA SER A 25 -5.65 1.04 -0.31
C SER A 25 -6.45 -0.21 0.06
N MET A 26 -5.79 -1.34 0.26
CA MET A 26 -6.46 -2.53 0.78
C MET A 26 -6.73 -2.38 2.27
N SER A 27 -7.93 -2.81 2.69
CA SER A 27 -8.32 -2.78 4.09
C SER A 27 -7.76 -3.95 4.92
N HIS A 28 -7.21 -4.97 4.27
CA HIS A 28 -6.69 -6.17 4.92
C HIS A 28 -5.31 -6.53 4.36
N LEU A 29 -4.50 -7.17 5.20
CA LEU A 29 -3.22 -7.73 4.75
C LEU A 29 -3.48 -8.87 3.77
N LEU A 30 -2.71 -8.90 2.67
CA LEU A 30 -2.73 -10.02 1.75
C LEU A 30 -2.03 -11.24 2.38
N LYS A 31 -2.70 -12.37 2.33
CA LYS A 31 -2.12 -13.62 2.84
C LYS A 31 -1.04 -14.15 1.90
N LYS A 32 -0.07 -14.88 2.48
CA LYS A 32 1.07 -15.42 1.73
C LYS A 32 0.63 -16.30 0.55
N LYS A 33 -0.43 -17.07 0.70
CA LYS A 33 -0.95 -17.92 -0.36
C LYS A 33 -1.48 -17.14 -1.56
N ILE A 34 -1.68 -15.81 -1.42
CA ILE A 34 -2.08 -14.93 -2.51
C ILE A 34 -0.89 -14.13 -3.00
N TYR A 35 -0.18 -13.41 -2.12
CA TYR A 35 0.88 -12.51 -2.57
C TYR A 35 2.11 -13.22 -3.14
N SER A 36 2.26 -14.52 -2.87
CA SER A 36 3.36 -15.31 -3.41
C SER A 36 3.04 -15.97 -4.76
N ILE A 37 1.81 -15.81 -5.27
CA ILE A 37 1.43 -16.43 -6.56
C ILE A 37 2.22 -15.87 -7.74
N PRO A 38 2.36 -14.54 -7.91
CA PRO A 38 3.06 -14.00 -9.06
C PRO A 38 4.57 -14.27 -9.00
N ASN A 39 5.20 -14.48 -10.16
CA ASN A 39 6.64 -14.70 -10.25
C ASN A 39 7.44 -13.53 -9.70
N PHE A 40 6.97 -12.29 -9.91
CA PHE A 40 7.62 -11.08 -9.41
C PHE A 40 7.06 -10.61 -8.07
N GLY A 41 6.23 -11.45 -7.44
CA GLY A 41 5.66 -11.14 -6.14
C GLY A 41 4.56 -10.12 -6.19
N SER A 42 4.35 -9.45 -5.05
CA SER A 42 3.30 -8.46 -4.90
C SER A 42 3.87 -7.20 -4.28
N ILE A 43 3.41 -6.05 -4.74
CA ILE A 43 3.86 -4.74 -4.26
C ILE A 43 2.69 -3.92 -3.76
N ASN A 44 2.96 -3.03 -2.80
CA ASN A 44 1.97 -2.14 -2.23
C ASN A 44 2.40 -0.69 -2.41
N PHE A 45 1.45 0.14 -2.78
CA PHE A 45 1.61 1.58 -2.81
C PHE A 45 1.09 2.16 -1.50
N HIS A 46 1.98 2.65 -0.66
CA HIS A 46 1.64 3.19 0.65
C HIS A 46 1.84 4.72 0.67
N PRO A 47 0.81 5.49 1.04
CA PRO A 47 0.88 6.96 0.98
C PRO A 47 1.55 7.57 2.22
N SER A 48 2.78 7.16 2.50
CA SER A 48 3.63 7.77 3.51
C SER A 48 5.10 7.49 3.20
N TRP A 49 6.01 8.22 3.85
CA TRP A 49 7.44 7.90 3.81
C TRP A 49 7.71 6.83 4.86
N LEU A 50 7.67 5.55 4.44
CA LEU A 50 7.94 4.46 5.35
C LEU A 50 9.37 4.53 5.90
N PRO A 51 9.60 4.15 7.15
CA PRO A 51 8.68 3.46 8.06
C PRO A 51 7.69 4.35 8.81
N ASP A 52 7.64 5.64 8.53
CA ASP A 52 6.70 6.55 9.16
C ASP A 52 5.27 6.23 8.73
N TYR A 53 4.34 6.29 9.66
CA TYR A 53 2.91 6.10 9.39
C TYR A 53 2.58 4.74 8.77
N ARG A 54 3.20 3.67 9.26
CA ARG A 54 2.81 2.31 8.90
C ARG A 54 1.39 2.02 9.36
N GLY A 55 0.74 1.09 8.68
CA GLY A 55 -0.60 0.66 9.07
C GLY A 55 -1.70 1.47 8.40
N PRO A 56 -2.93 1.41 8.94
CA PRO A 56 -4.10 2.01 8.31
C PRO A 56 -4.14 3.52 8.48
N ASN A 57 -4.85 4.19 7.58
CA ASN A 57 -5.15 5.62 7.63
C ASN A 57 -3.93 6.55 7.71
N PRO A 58 -2.90 6.35 6.89
CA PRO A 58 -1.71 7.22 6.95
C PRO A 58 -2.04 8.69 6.63
N ASN A 59 -3.00 8.95 5.76
CA ASN A 59 -3.41 10.32 5.44
C ASN A 59 -3.99 11.04 6.66
N PHE A 60 -4.82 10.34 7.43
CA PHE A 60 -5.39 10.90 8.66
C PHE A 60 -4.31 11.25 9.67
N TRP A 61 -3.38 10.34 9.93
CA TRP A 61 -2.35 10.56 10.95
C TRP A 61 -1.35 11.61 10.53
N GLN A 62 -1.01 11.69 9.24
CA GLN A 62 -0.15 12.75 8.72
C GLN A 62 -0.81 14.11 8.87
N THR A 63 -2.10 14.22 8.58
CA THR A 63 -2.85 15.45 8.75
C THR A 63 -2.96 15.83 10.23
N TYR A 64 -3.25 14.88 11.09
CA TYR A 64 -3.33 15.08 12.53
C TYR A 64 -2.02 15.62 13.11
N ASN A 65 -0.89 15.11 12.64
CA ASN A 65 0.44 15.50 13.10
C ASN A 65 1.03 16.69 12.36
N LEU A 66 0.29 17.31 11.44
CA LEU A 66 0.77 18.41 10.59
C LEU A 66 2.06 18.04 9.84
N GLU A 67 2.07 16.87 9.25
CA GLU A 67 3.21 16.44 8.43
C GLU A 67 3.25 17.27 7.15
N LEU A 68 4.24 18.13 7.02
CA LEU A 68 4.36 19.03 5.88
C LEU A 68 5.31 18.51 4.80
N ASN A 69 5.91 17.36 5.03
CA ASN A 69 6.81 16.73 4.06
C ASN A 69 6.53 15.23 3.97
N PRO A 70 5.29 14.84 3.63
CA PRO A 70 4.93 13.43 3.51
C PRO A 70 5.60 12.78 2.30
N GLY A 71 5.42 11.49 2.18
CA GLY A 71 5.94 10.76 1.05
C GLY A 71 4.98 9.69 0.57
N VAL A 72 5.37 9.02 -0.50
CA VAL A 72 4.75 7.79 -0.97
C VAL A 72 5.83 6.75 -1.06
N THR A 73 5.48 5.49 -0.78
CA THR A 73 6.41 4.38 -0.81
C THR A 73 5.80 3.24 -1.60
N ILE A 74 6.59 2.66 -2.50
CA ILE A 74 6.26 1.39 -3.14
C ILE A 74 7.20 0.35 -2.54
N HIS A 75 6.62 -0.71 -1.96
CA HIS A 75 7.40 -1.76 -1.30
C HIS A 75 6.85 -3.14 -1.63
N HIS A 76 7.69 -4.15 -1.45
CA HIS A 76 7.25 -5.53 -1.56
C HIS A 76 6.32 -5.89 -0.40
N ILE A 77 5.34 -6.73 -0.69
CA ILE A 77 4.45 -7.27 0.34
C ILE A 77 5.12 -8.50 0.95
N ASN A 78 5.18 -8.52 2.29
CA ASN A 78 5.64 -9.67 3.06
C ASN A 78 4.63 -9.99 4.18
N GLU A 79 5.03 -10.75 5.17
CA GLU A 79 4.15 -11.18 6.26
C GLU A 79 3.73 -10.04 7.19
N GLY A 80 4.51 -8.95 7.26
CA GLY A 80 4.24 -7.82 8.13
C GLY A 80 3.44 -6.73 7.44
N GLU A 81 2.90 -5.83 8.24
CA GLU A 81 2.17 -4.68 7.72
C GLU A 81 3.15 -3.57 7.36
N ASP A 82 3.25 -3.29 6.06
CA ASP A 82 4.11 -2.24 5.51
C ASP A 82 5.59 -2.40 5.90
N THR A 83 6.06 -3.64 5.99
CA THR A 83 7.42 -3.96 6.41
C THR A 83 8.30 -4.58 5.32
N GLY A 84 7.76 -4.79 4.12
CA GLY A 84 8.52 -5.35 3.01
C GLY A 84 9.59 -4.40 2.48
N ASP A 85 10.53 -4.94 1.71
CA ASP A 85 11.62 -4.15 1.15
C ASP A 85 11.09 -3.02 0.28
N ILE A 86 11.66 -1.84 0.48
CA ILE A 86 11.28 -0.63 -0.25
C ILE A 86 11.88 -0.69 -1.66
N ILE A 87 11.01 -0.48 -2.66
CA ILE A 87 11.43 -0.41 -4.05
C ILE A 87 11.78 1.03 -4.40
N THR A 88 10.90 1.97 -4.06
CA THR A 88 11.13 3.40 -4.32
C THR A 88 10.28 4.24 -3.38
N GLN A 89 10.73 5.46 -3.14
CA GLN A 89 10.01 6.45 -2.32
C GLN A 89 10.15 7.82 -2.93
N GLN A 90 9.16 8.67 -2.69
CA GLN A 90 9.22 10.08 -3.09
C GLN A 90 8.54 10.95 -2.04
N ARG A 91 9.18 12.05 -1.69
CA ARG A 91 8.60 13.06 -0.80
C ARG A 91 8.05 14.23 -1.60
N TYR A 92 7.10 14.94 -0.99
CA TYR A 92 6.59 16.18 -1.54
C TYR A 92 6.27 17.13 -0.38
N LYS A 93 6.21 18.44 -0.68
CA LYS A 93 5.87 19.45 0.32
C LYS A 93 4.41 19.81 0.21
N ILE A 94 3.77 20.03 1.36
CA ILE A 94 2.43 20.60 1.41
C ILE A 94 2.48 21.89 2.21
N HIS A 95 1.61 22.83 1.83
CA HIS A 95 1.50 24.10 2.52
C HIS A 95 0.38 24.00 3.55
N LEU A 96 0.50 24.78 4.65
CA LEU A 96 -0.57 24.89 5.63
C LEU A 96 -1.86 25.29 4.94
N GLY A 97 -2.96 24.65 5.34
CA GLY A 97 -4.25 24.86 4.72
C GLY A 97 -4.59 23.90 3.60
N THR A 98 -3.67 23.02 3.19
CA THR A 98 -3.96 21.97 2.22
C THR A 98 -4.94 20.98 2.81
N SER A 99 -6.05 20.71 2.12
CA SER A 99 -7.05 19.77 2.59
C SER A 99 -6.61 18.33 2.37
N LEU A 100 -7.19 17.42 3.15
CA LEU A 100 -6.95 15.97 2.98
C LEU A 100 -7.30 15.50 1.57
N LEU A 101 -8.35 16.07 0.99
CA LEU A 101 -8.75 15.74 -0.38
C LEU A 101 -7.67 16.12 -1.39
N LYS A 102 -7.04 17.28 -1.23
CA LYS A 102 -5.94 17.71 -2.08
C LYS A 102 -4.73 16.81 -1.93
N LEU A 103 -4.44 16.35 -0.72
CA LEU A 103 -3.36 15.38 -0.50
C LEU A 103 -3.60 14.10 -1.29
N LYS A 104 -4.82 13.58 -1.27
CA LYS A 104 -5.15 12.35 -2.00
C LYS A 104 -4.96 12.49 -3.50
N LYS A 105 -5.13 13.68 -4.05
CA LYS A 105 -4.95 13.91 -5.49
C LYS A 105 -3.48 13.93 -5.92
N LYS A 106 -2.54 13.99 -4.98
CA LYS A 106 -1.11 14.02 -5.29
C LYS A 106 -0.50 12.63 -5.45
N TYR A 107 -1.22 11.62 -5.05
CA TYR A 107 -0.72 10.25 -5.15
C TYR A 107 -0.97 9.64 -6.51
#